data_d77e5d5e79edfec68b732a9783cc4a42
#
_entry.id   d77e5d5e79edfec68b732a9783cc4a42
#
_cell.length_a   1.000
_cell.length_b   1.000
_cell.length_c   1.000
_cell.angle_alpha   90.00
_cell.angle_beta   90.00
_cell.angle_gamma   90.00
#
_symmetry.space_group_name_H-M   'P 1'
#
loop_
_entity.id
_entity.type
_entity.pdbx_description
1 polymer ?
#
loop_
_entity_poly.entity_id
_entity_poly.type
_entity_poly.pdbx_seq_one_letter_code
_entity_poly.pdbx_strand_id
1 'polypeptide(L)'
;MYPEDIIEAGKVDQIIDTVTDINELLNPSMRENDPIKKRVMRAELTNKNLPNYFGFLEDILSANNSIWFVGDKMSVADIAVWGMLGWITSGVLDDIPPSVVSPFKRLKKLYNEVSQNPHVREWKIKTYAHEKTSTDEYAFDVPDSI
;
A
#
# COMPACT_ATOMS: atom_id res chain seq x y z
N MET A 1 10.91 15.50 2.56
CA MET A 1 9.90 14.50 2.19
C MET A 1 9.39 14.64 0.76
N TYR A 2 9.31 15.84 0.20
CA TYR A 2 9.08 16.07 -1.23
C TYR A 2 10.39 16.60 -1.84
N PRO A 3 10.88 16.02 -2.96
CA PRO A 3 12.17 16.43 -3.56
C PRO A 3 12.13 17.85 -4.10
N GLU A 4 13.28 18.53 -4.07
CA GLU A 4 13.47 19.83 -4.74
C GLU A 4 13.84 19.68 -6.23
N ASP A 5 14.46 18.56 -6.57
CA ASP A 5 14.77 18.22 -7.96
C ASP A 5 13.50 17.90 -8.74
N ILE A 6 13.29 18.55 -9.88
CA ILE A 6 12.06 18.47 -10.67
C ILE A 6 11.81 17.07 -11.24
N ILE A 7 12.86 16.32 -11.54
CA ILE A 7 12.76 14.95 -12.08
C ILE A 7 12.36 14.00 -10.96
N GLU A 8 12.95 14.14 -9.79
CA GLU A 8 12.59 13.36 -8.61
C GLU A 8 11.17 13.69 -8.13
N ALA A 9 10.78 14.96 -8.15
CA ALA A 9 9.42 15.41 -7.86
C ALA A 9 8.41 14.76 -8.81
N GLY A 10 8.67 14.75 -10.10
CA GLY A 10 7.81 14.08 -11.09
C GLY A 10 7.68 12.58 -10.87
N LYS A 11 8.73 11.91 -10.40
CA LYS A 11 8.65 10.48 -10.01
C LYS A 11 7.78 10.27 -8.78
N VAL A 12 7.88 11.15 -7.79
CA VAL A 12 7.03 11.12 -6.59
C VAL A 12 5.56 11.27 -6.98
N ASP A 13 5.24 12.24 -7.84
CA ASP A 13 3.89 12.48 -8.33
C ASP A 13 3.33 11.26 -9.09
N GLN A 14 4.14 10.64 -9.94
CA GLN A 14 3.76 9.40 -10.65
C GLN A 14 3.34 8.28 -9.69
N ILE A 15 4.04 8.11 -8.57
CA ILE A 15 3.69 7.09 -7.57
C ILE A 15 2.39 7.46 -6.87
N ILE A 16 2.20 8.72 -6.51
CA ILE A 16 0.98 9.21 -5.85
C ILE A 16 -0.24 9.05 -6.79
N ASP A 17 -0.08 9.37 -8.07
CA ASP A 17 -1.12 9.17 -9.08
C ASP A 17 -1.46 7.67 -9.23
N THR A 18 -0.46 6.79 -9.20
CA THR A 18 -0.68 5.34 -9.21
C THR A 18 -1.49 4.86 -8.00
N VAL A 19 -1.23 5.41 -6.81
CA VAL A 19 -2.04 5.13 -5.60
C VAL A 19 -3.48 5.61 -5.79
N THR A 20 -3.66 6.77 -6.40
CA THR A 20 -4.99 7.32 -6.72
C THR A 20 -5.73 6.42 -7.70
N ASP A 21 -5.09 5.95 -8.76
CA ASP A 21 -5.66 5.02 -9.73
C ASP A 21 -6.13 3.71 -9.07
N ILE A 22 -5.33 3.17 -8.15
CA ILE A 22 -5.72 1.97 -7.38
C ILE A 22 -6.97 2.24 -6.53
N ASN A 23 -7.04 3.39 -5.87
CA ASN A 23 -8.22 3.77 -5.08
C ASN A 23 -9.46 3.90 -5.96
N GLU A 24 -9.34 4.50 -7.14
CA GLU A 24 -10.43 4.63 -8.10
C GLU A 24 -10.91 3.28 -8.64
N LEU A 25 -10.01 2.33 -8.84
CA LEU A 25 -10.36 0.95 -9.20
C LEU A 25 -11.15 0.22 -8.11
N LEU A 26 -10.87 0.50 -6.84
CA LEU A 26 -11.56 -0.12 -5.71
C LEU A 26 -12.95 0.47 -5.48
N ASN A 27 -13.15 1.76 -5.75
CA ASN A 27 -14.35 2.51 -5.47
C ASN A 27 -15.66 1.88 -6.01
N PRO A 28 -15.76 1.40 -7.26
CA PRO A 28 -16.99 0.79 -7.77
C PRO A 28 -17.45 -0.41 -6.94
N SER A 29 -16.50 -1.27 -6.54
CA SER A 29 -16.81 -2.45 -5.72
C SER A 29 -17.23 -2.08 -4.28
N MET A 30 -16.79 -0.95 -3.77
CA MET A 30 -17.19 -0.44 -2.44
C MET A 30 -18.64 0.08 -2.44
N ARG A 31 -19.11 0.58 -3.57
CA ARG A 31 -20.47 1.14 -3.75
C ARG A 31 -21.48 0.11 -4.26
N GLU A 32 -21.01 -1.09 -4.66
CA GLU A 32 -21.90 -2.16 -5.14
C GLU A 32 -22.69 -2.78 -3.97
N ASN A 33 -24.02 -2.77 -4.11
CA ASN A 33 -24.94 -3.31 -3.09
C ASN A 33 -25.31 -4.77 -3.36
N ASP A 34 -25.19 -5.24 -4.60
CA ASP A 34 -25.44 -6.65 -4.93
C ASP A 34 -24.22 -7.49 -4.48
N PRO A 35 -24.39 -8.41 -3.52
CA PRO A 35 -23.27 -9.16 -2.97
C PRO A 35 -22.61 -10.09 -3.99
N ILE A 36 -23.36 -10.57 -4.99
CA ILE A 36 -22.83 -11.43 -6.04
C ILE A 36 -21.95 -10.63 -6.99
N LYS A 37 -22.44 -9.49 -7.46
CA LYS A 37 -21.68 -8.59 -8.32
C LYS A 37 -20.44 -8.06 -7.62
N LYS A 38 -20.57 -7.65 -6.36
CA LYS A 38 -19.46 -7.19 -5.54
C LYS A 38 -18.35 -8.24 -5.46
N ARG A 39 -18.71 -9.50 -5.21
CA ARG A 39 -17.74 -10.61 -5.15
C ARG A 39 -17.02 -10.82 -6.49
N VAL A 40 -17.74 -10.74 -7.61
CA VAL A 40 -17.13 -10.85 -8.95
C VAL A 40 -16.14 -9.71 -9.17
N MET A 41 -16.50 -8.46 -8.86
CA MET A 41 -15.62 -7.30 -8.98
C MET A 41 -14.37 -7.46 -8.08
N ARG A 42 -14.54 -7.93 -6.85
CA ARG A 42 -13.43 -8.16 -5.90
C ARG A 42 -12.49 -9.27 -6.38
N ALA A 43 -13.03 -10.33 -6.98
CA ALA A 43 -12.23 -11.39 -7.58
C ALA A 43 -11.38 -10.88 -8.76
N GLU A 44 -11.93 -10.02 -9.62
CA GLU A 44 -11.17 -9.40 -10.71
C GLU A 44 -10.06 -8.47 -10.16
N LEU A 45 -10.38 -7.66 -9.17
CA LEU A 45 -9.39 -6.81 -8.49
C LEU A 45 -8.24 -7.65 -7.92
N THR A 46 -8.56 -8.70 -7.18
CA THR A 46 -7.57 -9.56 -6.51
C THR A 46 -6.69 -10.34 -7.48
N ASN A 47 -7.29 -10.88 -8.55
CA ASN A 47 -6.59 -11.81 -9.44
C ASN A 47 -5.89 -11.11 -10.62
N LYS A 48 -6.25 -9.88 -10.94
CA LYS A 48 -5.74 -9.19 -12.13
C LYS A 48 -5.26 -7.77 -11.84
N ASN A 49 -6.16 -6.90 -11.38
CA ASN A 49 -5.87 -5.47 -11.34
C ASN A 49 -4.82 -5.10 -10.28
N LEU A 50 -5.02 -5.50 -9.04
CA LEU A 50 -4.07 -5.21 -7.95
C LEU A 50 -2.69 -5.83 -8.21
N PRO A 51 -2.57 -7.12 -8.62
CA PRO A 51 -1.27 -7.67 -8.98
C PRO A 51 -0.54 -6.91 -10.09
N ASN A 52 -1.24 -6.40 -11.09
CA ASN A 52 -0.63 -5.59 -12.15
C ASN A 52 -0.06 -4.26 -11.62
N TYR A 53 -0.82 -3.54 -10.81
CA TYR A 53 -0.36 -2.30 -10.20
C TYR A 53 0.78 -2.52 -9.18
N PHE A 54 0.67 -3.56 -8.38
CA PHE A 54 1.74 -3.92 -7.43
C PHE A 54 3.00 -4.37 -8.15
N GLY A 55 2.89 -5.09 -9.27
CA GLY A 55 4.02 -5.43 -10.12
C GLY A 55 4.72 -4.20 -10.66
N PHE A 56 3.96 -3.22 -11.15
CA PHE A 56 4.50 -1.93 -11.61
C PHE A 56 5.26 -1.18 -10.50
N LEU A 57 4.67 -1.09 -9.30
CA LEU A 57 5.34 -0.46 -8.16
C LEU A 57 6.58 -1.25 -7.71
N GLU A 58 6.53 -2.57 -7.72
CA GLU A 58 7.68 -3.45 -7.40
C GLU A 58 8.83 -3.24 -8.39
N ASP A 59 8.52 -3.08 -9.70
CA ASP A 59 9.51 -2.81 -10.74
C ASP A 59 10.19 -1.46 -10.54
N ILE A 60 9.44 -0.42 -10.18
CA ILE A 60 10.01 0.90 -9.85
C ILE A 60 10.96 0.80 -8.65
N LEU A 61 10.56 0.13 -7.58
CA LEU A 61 11.44 -0.10 -6.42
C LEU A 61 12.67 -0.91 -6.79
N SER A 62 12.53 -1.86 -7.72
CA SER A 62 13.65 -2.69 -8.17
C SER A 62 14.66 -1.91 -9.01
N ALA A 63 14.20 -0.90 -9.74
CA ALA A 63 15.06 -0.05 -10.55
C ALA A 63 15.84 0.98 -9.71
N ASN A 64 15.39 1.29 -8.50
CA ASN A 64 16.12 2.15 -7.58
C ASN A 64 17.06 1.33 -6.69
N ASN A 65 18.30 1.82 -6.47
CA ASN A 65 19.29 1.15 -5.60
C ASN A 65 19.03 1.37 -4.10
N SER A 66 17.83 1.75 -3.74
CA SER A 66 17.38 2.07 -2.40
C SER A 66 16.15 1.27 -2.05
N ILE A 67 15.71 1.33 -0.79
CA ILE A 67 14.43 0.78 -0.36
C ILE A 67 13.25 1.71 -0.69
N TRP A 68 13.54 2.98 -1.01
CA TRP A 68 12.58 4.02 -1.28
C TRP A 68 12.28 4.12 -2.79
N PHE A 69 11.12 4.65 -3.14
CA PHE A 69 10.73 4.85 -4.53
C PHE A 69 11.62 5.85 -5.27
N VAL A 70 12.06 6.90 -4.58
CA VAL A 70 12.85 7.98 -5.18
C VAL A 70 14.01 8.34 -4.26
N GLY A 71 15.21 8.41 -4.84
CA GLY A 71 16.42 8.79 -4.10
C GLY A 71 16.80 7.79 -3.00
N ASP A 72 17.41 8.31 -1.93
CA ASP A 72 17.98 7.55 -0.83
C ASP A 72 17.26 7.75 0.51
N LYS A 73 16.17 8.52 0.51
CA LYS A 73 15.41 8.90 1.71
C LYS A 73 13.92 8.71 1.49
N MET A 74 13.22 8.41 2.59
CA MET A 74 11.77 8.31 2.61
C MET A 74 11.11 9.60 2.10
N SER A 75 10.21 9.46 1.16
CA SER A 75 9.41 10.54 0.56
C SER A 75 7.92 10.39 0.88
N VAL A 76 7.12 11.36 0.45
CA VAL A 76 5.66 11.28 0.56
C VAL A 76 5.08 10.14 -0.29
N ALA A 77 5.74 9.74 -1.39
CA ALA A 77 5.33 8.58 -2.20
C ALA A 77 5.36 7.27 -1.40
N ASP A 78 6.42 7.07 -0.60
CA ASP A 78 6.57 5.88 0.24
C ASP A 78 5.46 5.79 1.29
N ILE A 79 5.08 6.93 1.89
CA ILE A 79 3.99 7.03 2.85
C ILE A 79 2.64 6.78 2.18
N ALA A 80 2.41 7.31 0.98
CA ALA A 80 1.17 7.09 0.24
C ALA A 80 0.98 5.60 -0.09
N VAL A 81 2.02 4.93 -0.58
CA VAL A 81 1.97 3.48 -0.85
C VAL A 81 1.81 2.68 0.44
N TRP A 82 2.51 3.04 1.50
CA TRP A 82 2.36 2.41 2.82
C TRP A 82 0.92 2.49 3.33
N GLY A 83 0.28 3.66 3.26
CA GLY A 83 -1.10 3.84 3.69
C GLY A 83 -2.09 3.02 2.85
N MET A 84 -1.94 3.02 1.53
CA MET A 84 -2.73 2.21 0.61
C MET A 84 -2.58 0.71 0.89
N LEU A 85 -1.36 0.21 1.02
CA LEU A 85 -1.11 -1.20 1.33
C LEU A 85 -1.72 -1.60 2.67
N GLY A 86 -1.54 -0.78 3.70
CA GLY A 86 -2.15 -1.00 5.01
C GLY A 86 -3.67 -1.09 4.94
N TRP A 87 -4.31 -0.20 4.18
CA TRP A 87 -5.75 -0.25 4.00
C TRP A 87 -6.23 -1.49 3.24
N ILE A 88 -5.59 -1.83 2.10
CA ILE A 88 -5.98 -3.00 1.29
C ILE A 88 -5.82 -4.30 2.09
N THR A 89 -4.80 -4.40 2.93
CA THR A 89 -4.50 -5.62 3.70
C THR A 89 -5.12 -5.64 5.08
N SER A 90 -5.84 -4.60 5.48
CA SER A 90 -6.49 -4.50 6.80
C SER A 90 -7.65 -5.48 7.02
N GLY A 91 -8.16 -6.13 5.97
CA GLY A 91 -9.35 -6.97 6.04
C GLY A 91 -10.67 -6.20 5.98
N VAL A 92 -10.62 -4.86 5.90
CA VAL A 92 -11.85 -4.02 5.73
C VAL A 92 -12.49 -4.23 4.35
N LEU A 93 -11.69 -4.63 3.36
CA LEU A 93 -12.16 -4.91 2.02
C LEU A 93 -12.51 -6.40 1.90
N ASP A 94 -13.78 -6.75 2.11
CA ASP A 94 -14.28 -8.11 1.93
C ASP A 94 -13.81 -8.72 0.60
N ASP A 95 -13.51 -10.01 0.59
CA ASP A 95 -13.06 -10.77 -0.59
C ASP A 95 -11.72 -10.29 -1.22
N ILE A 96 -10.97 -9.39 -0.58
CA ILE A 96 -9.58 -9.09 -0.93
C ILE A 96 -8.66 -9.63 0.18
N PRO A 97 -7.97 -10.76 -0.05
CA PRO A 97 -7.12 -11.35 0.97
C PRO A 97 -5.85 -10.51 1.17
N PRO A 98 -5.35 -10.35 2.40
CA PRO A 98 -4.07 -9.68 2.67
C PRO A 98 -2.90 -10.27 1.87
N SER A 99 -2.98 -11.56 1.53
CA SER A 99 -1.98 -12.27 0.74
C SER A 99 -1.81 -11.76 -0.70
N VAL A 100 -2.70 -10.88 -1.19
CA VAL A 100 -2.56 -10.26 -2.52
C VAL A 100 -1.22 -9.53 -2.70
N VAL A 101 -0.61 -9.07 -1.61
CA VAL A 101 0.69 -8.38 -1.62
C VAL A 101 1.88 -9.35 -1.43
N SER A 102 1.63 -10.61 -1.05
CA SER A 102 2.68 -11.57 -0.70
C SER A 102 3.77 -11.78 -1.76
N PRO A 103 3.47 -11.78 -3.08
CA PRO A 103 4.50 -11.93 -4.11
C PRO A 103 5.48 -10.75 -4.21
N PHE A 104 5.11 -9.57 -3.70
CA PHE A 104 5.81 -8.31 -3.91
C PHE A 104 6.75 -8.00 -2.73
N LYS A 105 7.93 -8.58 -2.75
CA LYS A 105 8.89 -8.57 -1.62
C LYS A 105 9.41 -7.18 -1.29
N ARG A 106 9.64 -6.32 -2.28
CA ARG A 106 10.13 -4.96 -2.06
C ARG A 106 9.05 -4.05 -1.51
N LEU A 107 7.80 -4.18 -1.97
CA LEU A 107 6.66 -3.48 -1.39
C LEU A 107 6.47 -3.86 0.08
N LYS A 108 6.59 -5.14 0.43
CA LYS A 108 6.55 -5.61 1.82
C LYS A 108 7.67 -5.00 2.65
N LYS A 109 8.89 -4.97 2.11
CA LYS A 109 10.04 -4.38 2.79
C LYS A 109 9.84 -2.88 3.02
N LEU A 110 9.39 -2.15 2.00
CA LEU A 110 9.03 -0.74 2.11
C LEU A 110 7.99 -0.52 3.23
N TYR A 111 6.92 -1.31 3.21
CA TYR A 111 5.85 -1.22 4.20
C TYR A 111 6.38 -1.36 5.63
N ASN A 112 7.25 -2.34 5.87
CA ASN A 112 7.85 -2.57 7.18
C ASN A 112 8.75 -1.42 7.60
N GLU A 113 9.60 -0.92 6.70
CA GLU A 113 10.50 0.20 7.01
C GLU A 113 9.74 1.48 7.34
N VAL A 114 8.70 1.82 6.57
CA VAL A 114 7.84 2.96 6.89
C VAL A 114 7.13 2.75 8.24
N SER A 115 6.61 1.54 8.48
CA SER A 115 5.92 1.21 9.73
C SER A 115 6.83 1.32 10.97
N GLN A 116 8.13 1.06 10.81
CA GLN A 116 9.11 1.14 11.89
C GLN A 116 9.64 2.56 12.10
N ASN A 117 9.37 3.49 11.19
CA ASN A 117 9.81 4.87 11.33
C ASN A 117 9.25 5.50 12.62
N PRO A 118 10.09 6.10 13.49
CA PRO A 118 9.63 6.62 14.78
C PRO A 118 8.50 7.65 14.69
N HIS A 119 8.54 8.52 13.67
CA HIS A 119 7.51 9.54 13.48
C HIS A 119 6.18 8.93 13.01
N VAL A 120 6.23 7.90 12.15
CA VAL A 120 5.04 7.17 11.72
C VAL A 120 4.43 6.41 12.91
N ARG A 121 5.25 5.76 13.74
CA ARG A 121 4.80 5.07 14.96
C ARG A 121 4.15 6.04 15.93
N GLU A 122 4.79 7.16 16.19
CA GLU A 122 4.25 8.20 17.08
C GLU A 122 2.91 8.73 16.56
N TRP A 123 2.82 9.01 15.25
CA TRP A 123 1.58 9.44 14.61
C TRP A 123 0.48 8.38 14.74
N LYS A 124 0.77 7.11 14.51
CA LYS A 124 -0.20 6.00 14.70
C LYS A 124 -0.73 5.96 16.11
N ILE A 125 0.14 6.01 17.10
CA ILE A 125 -0.24 6.02 18.54
C ILE A 125 -1.16 7.20 18.85
N LYS A 126 -0.83 8.41 18.38
CA LYS A 126 -1.63 9.61 18.63
C LYS A 126 -2.98 9.57 17.93
N THR A 127 -3.03 9.07 16.71
CA THR A 127 -4.24 9.08 15.88
C THR A 127 -5.22 7.99 16.29
N TYR A 128 -4.71 6.81 16.64
CA TYR A 128 -5.52 5.63 16.95
C TYR A 128 -5.52 5.27 18.44
N ALA A 129 -5.07 6.19 19.31
CA ALA A 129 -5.02 5.97 20.77
C ALA A 129 -6.37 5.63 21.41
N HIS A 130 -7.48 5.96 20.75
CA HIS A 130 -8.85 5.68 21.21
C HIS A 130 -9.43 4.37 20.64
N GLU A 131 -8.82 3.80 19.63
CA GLU A 131 -9.19 2.49 19.08
C GLU A 131 -8.41 1.42 19.86
N LYS A 132 -9.00 0.97 20.97
CA LYS A 132 -8.48 -0.15 21.79
C LYS A 132 -8.52 -1.49 21.07
N THR A 133 -8.50 -1.51 19.77
CA THR A 133 -8.58 -2.76 19.01
C THR A 133 -7.73 -2.64 17.78
N SER A 134 -6.86 -3.61 17.61
CA SER A 134 -6.42 -4.06 16.30
C SER A 134 -5.30 -3.33 15.58
N THR A 135 -4.63 -2.33 16.10
CA THR A 135 -3.43 -1.80 15.42
C THR A 135 -2.30 -2.82 15.32
N ASP A 136 -2.32 -3.84 16.17
CA ASP A 136 -1.41 -4.99 16.06
C ASP A 136 -1.98 -6.11 15.15
N GLU A 137 -3.31 -6.16 14.95
CA GLU A 137 -3.96 -7.10 14.01
C GLU A 137 -3.89 -6.65 12.54
N TYR A 138 -3.63 -5.36 12.29
CA TYR A 138 -3.41 -4.84 10.93
C TYR A 138 -1.93 -4.71 10.57
N ALA A 139 -1.05 -5.16 11.44
CA ALA A 139 0.31 -5.39 11.03
C ALA A 139 0.31 -6.49 9.96
N PHE A 140 1.05 -6.29 8.89
CA PHE A 140 1.45 -7.36 8.01
C PHE A 140 2.17 -8.42 8.85
N ASP A 141 1.44 -9.32 9.46
CA ASP A 141 1.98 -10.61 9.89
C ASP A 141 2.23 -11.43 8.62
N VAL A 142 3.25 -11.03 7.92
CA VAL A 142 3.85 -11.92 6.95
C VAL A 142 4.82 -12.77 7.75
N PRO A 143 4.53 -14.06 7.92
CA PRO A 143 5.51 -14.96 8.51
C PRO A 143 6.85 -14.79 7.79
N ASP A 144 7.93 -14.62 8.54
CA ASP A 144 9.31 -14.57 8.01
C ASP A 144 9.75 -15.90 7.34
N SER A 145 8.81 -16.82 7.17
CA SER A 145 9.06 -18.14 6.61
C SER A 145 8.28 -18.31 5.31
N ILE A 146 8.83 -17.80 4.22
CA ILE A 146 8.81 -18.47 2.91
C ILE A 146 10.08 -18.06 2.16
#